data_075945b809622c35a308f6cb5fefb752
#
_entry.id   075945b809622c35a308f6cb5fefb752
#
_cell.length_a   1.000
_cell.length_b   1.000
_cell.length_c   1.000
_cell.angle_alpha   90.00
_cell.angle_beta   90.00
_cell.angle_gamma   90.00
#
_symmetry.space_group_name_H-M   'P 1'
#
loop_
_entity.id
_entity.type
_entity.pdbx_description
1 polymer ?
#
loop_
_entity_poly.entity_id
_entity_poly.type
_entity_poly.pdbx_seq_one_letter_code
_entity_poly.pdbx_strand_id
1 'polypeptide(L)'
;MKLLRIFLFIIIVFNTNQAFSDENSDKLKNKISKNIRCLICQGQSIYDSQSDFAISMKLVIEKKLNQGFSENEIYEFLKNKYGQWIIYDPEFNKKTFILWILPILLFLLGGVIIYRKLNVQK
;
A
#
# COMPACT_ATOMS: atom_id res chain seq x y z
N MET A 1 -7.27 -52.30 -13.16
CA MET A 1 -6.00 -51.55 -13.16
C MET A 1 -6.09 -50.17 -13.81
N LYS A 2 -6.84 -49.96 -14.90
CA LYS A 2 -6.98 -48.64 -15.54
C LYS A 2 -7.76 -47.65 -14.66
N LEU A 3 -8.84 -48.05 -14.03
CA LEU A 3 -9.64 -47.26 -13.11
C LEU A 3 -8.85 -46.76 -11.89
N LEU A 4 -7.98 -47.58 -11.33
CA LEU A 4 -7.14 -47.23 -10.20
C LEU A 4 -6.10 -46.15 -10.58
N ARG A 5 -5.54 -46.20 -11.80
CA ARG A 5 -4.60 -45.20 -12.30
C ARG A 5 -5.29 -43.83 -12.52
N ILE A 6 -6.52 -43.85 -13.05
CA ILE A 6 -7.32 -42.61 -13.24
C ILE A 6 -7.66 -42.00 -11.91
N PHE A 7 -8.04 -42.79 -10.91
CA PHE A 7 -8.35 -42.31 -9.55
C PHE A 7 -7.14 -41.72 -8.87
N LEU A 8 -5.96 -42.33 -9.01
CA LEU A 8 -4.70 -41.82 -8.49
C LEU A 8 -4.29 -40.50 -9.16
N PHE A 9 -4.53 -40.36 -10.47
CA PHE A 9 -4.26 -39.13 -11.22
C PHE A 9 -5.16 -37.99 -10.78
N ILE A 10 -6.44 -38.26 -10.52
CA ILE A 10 -7.40 -37.26 -10.00
C ILE A 10 -6.99 -36.78 -8.60
N ILE A 11 -6.54 -37.67 -7.71
CA ILE A 11 -6.06 -37.30 -6.38
C ILE A 11 -4.81 -36.40 -6.45
N ILE A 12 -3.87 -36.68 -7.35
CA ILE A 12 -2.66 -35.88 -7.53
C ILE A 12 -3.01 -34.50 -8.05
N VAL A 13 -3.90 -34.40 -9.05
CA VAL A 13 -4.34 -33.09 -9.61
C VAL A 13 -5.12 -32.27 -8.59
N PHE A 14 -5.88 -32.91 -7.69
CA PHE A 14 -6.63 -32.20 -6.65
C PHE A 14 -5.72 -31.62 -5.54
N ASN A 15 -4.57 -32.25 -5.27
CA ASN A 15 -3.63 -31.79 -4.26
C ASN A 15 -2.70 -30.65 -4.75
N THR A 16 -2.54 -30.46 -6.08
CA THR A 16 -1.68 -29.39 -6.60
C THR A 16 -2.31 -27.99 -6.55
N ASN A 17 -3.62 -27.89 -6.31
CA ASN A 17 -4.31 -26.58 -6.23
C ASN A 17 -4.15 -25.85 -4.90
N GLN A 18 -3.68 -26.48 -3.84
CA GLN A 18 -3.54 -25.83 -2.52
C GLN A 18 -2.21 -25.09 -2.32
N ALA A 19 -1.16 -25.45 -3.05
CA ALA A 19 0.16 -24.82 -2.91
C ALA A 19 0.27 -23.42 -3.55
N PHE A 20 -0.61 -23.06 -4.48
CA PHE A 20 -0.55 -21.79 -5.23
C PHE A 20 -1.23 -20.61 -4.52
N SER A 21 -2.10 -20.91 -3.54
CA SER A 21 -2.84 -19.88 -2.80
C SER A 21 -1.98 -19.16 -1.74
N ASP A 22 -1.03 -19.84 -1.15
CA ASP A 22 -0.24 -19.36 -0.02
C ASP A 22 0.84 -18.34 -0.45
N GLU A 23 1.54 -18.59 -1.57
CA GLU A 23 2.58 -17.69 -2.07
C GLU A 23 2.03 -16.32 -2.49
N ASN A 24 0.83 -16.28 -3.06
CA ASN A 24 0.20 -15.02 -3.48
C ASN A 24 -0.30 -14.20 -2.27
N SER A 25 -0.79 -14.88 -1.23
CA SER A 25 -1.21 -14.27 0.03
C SER A 25 -0.03 -13.63 0.76
N ASP A 26 1.12 -14.32 0.83
CA ASP A 26 2.32 -13.79 1.47
C ASP A 26 2.92 -12.59 0.71
N LYS A 27 2.93 -12.63 -0.61
CA LYS A 27 3.34 -11.49 -1.43
C LYS A 27 2.46 -10.27 -1.19
N LEU A 28 1.16 -10.47 -1.11
CA LEU A 28 0.20 -9.39 -0.85
C LEU A 28 0.32 -8.86 0.57
N LYS A 29 0.48 -9.71 1.58
CA LYS A 29 0.78 -9.33 2.96
C LYS A 29 2.03 -8.47 3.05
N ASN A 30 3.11 -8.89 2.38
CA ASN A 30 4.38 -8.16 2.36
C ASN A 30 4.23 -6.80 1.65
N LYS A 31 3.51 -6.74 0.53
CA LYS A 31 3.20 -5.50 -0.20
C LYS A 31 2.45 -4.51 0.69
N ILE A 32 1.37 -4.96 1.34
CA ILE A 32 0.58 -4.13 2.25
C ILE A 32 1.44 -3.64 3.42
N SER A 33 2.22 -4.55 4.05
CA SER A 33 3.07 -4.23 5.20
C SER A 33 4.16 -3.20 4.89
N LYS A 34 4.70 -3.18 3.66
CA LYS A 34 5.66 -2.18 3.20
C LYS A 34 5.03 -0.79 3.04
N ASN A 35 3.75 -0.73 2.72
CA ASN A 35 3.03 0.51 2.46
C ASN A 35 2.42 1.14 3.72
N ILE A 36 2.53 0.47 4.86
CA ILE A 36 1.98 0.93 6.14
C ILE A 36 3.11 1.39 7.06
N ARG A 37 2.94 2.57 7.66
CA ARG A 37 3.87 3.15 8.63
C ARG A 37 3.73 2.48 9.99
N CYS A 38 4.85 2.14 10.60
CA CYS A 38 4.89 1.77 12.01
C CYS A 38 4.83 3.04 12.87
N LEU A 39 3.78 3.16 13.70
CA LEU A 39 3.49 4.38 14.47
C LEU A 39 4.51 4.65 15.58
N ILE A 40 5.18 3.63 16.06
CA ILE A 40 6.12 3.68 17.21
C ILE A 40 7.57 3.37 16.80
N CYS A 41 7.83 3.20 15.49
CA CYS A 41 9.11 2.69 15.00
C CYS A 41 9.92 3.75 14.23
N GLN A 42 9.84 5.01 14.59
CA GLN A 42 10.63 6.12 13.98
C GLN A 42 10.48 6.24 12.45
N GLY A 43 9.30 5.98 11.91
CA GLY A 43 8.99 6.14 10.49
C GLY A 43 9.34 4.93 9.62
N GLN A 44 9.73 3.80 10.20
CA GLN A 44 9.92 2.54 9.46
C GLN A 44 8.58 1.96 9.00
N SER A 45 8.62 1.13 7.94
CA SER A 45 7.46 0.35 7.55
C SER A 45 7.16 -0.76 8.56
N ILE A 46 5.90 -1.23 8.57
CA ILE A 46 5.54 -2.42 9.37
C ILE A 46 6.32 -3.64 8.89
N TYR A 47 6.65 -3.71 7.60
CA TYR A 47 7.45 -4.80 7.05
C TYR A 47 8.83 -4.89 7.68
N ASP A 48 9.54 -3.77 7.78
CA ASP A 48 10.93 -3.69 8.24
C ASP A 48 11.06 -3.69 9.78
N SER A 49 9.96 -3.39 10.48
CA SER A 49 9.94 -3.30 11.93
C SER A 49 9.67 -4.66 12.58
N GLN A 50 10.35 -4.89 13.73
CA GLN A 50 10.16 -6.05 14.60
C GLN A 50 9.53 -5.68 15.96
N SER A 51 8.98 -4.46 16.08
CA SER A 51 8.25 -4.05 17.29
C SER A 51 7.00 -4.91 17.51
N ASP A 52 6.53 -5.02 18.75
CA ASP A 52 5.29 -5.73 19.10
C ASP A 52 4.09 -5.19 18.33
N PHE A 53 4.06 -3.87 18.10
CA PHE A 53 3.04 -3.24 17.27
C PHE A 53 3.10 -3.73 15.83
N ALA A 54 4.29 -3.78 15.22
CA ALA A 54 4.45 -4.22 13.83
C ALA A 54 4.10 -5.70 13.67
N ILE A 55 4.48 -6.54 14.63
CA ILE A 55 4.14 -7.98 14.64
C ILE A 55 2.62 -8.14 14.73
N SER A 56 1.97 -7.45 15.66
CA SER A 56 0.52 -7.49 15.82
C SER A 56 -0.22 -7.02 14.57
N MET A 57 0.30 -5.99 13.91
CA MET A 57 -0.29 -5.45 12.68
C MET A 57 -0.14 -6.42 11.49
N LYS A 58 1.01 -7.09 11.35
CA LYS A 58 1.21 -8.16 10.35
C LYS A 58 0.18 -9.28 10.53
N LEU A 59 -0.10 -9.68 11.78
CA LEU A 59 -1.14 -10.68 12.08
C LEU A 59 -2.55 -10.20 11.73
N VAL A 60 -2.86 -8.92 11.98
CA VAL A 60 -4.16 -8.34 11.60
C VAL A 60 -4.34 -8.33 10.08
N ILE A 61 -3.29 -7.95 9.32
CA ILE A 61 -3.32 -7.96 7.86
C ILE A 61 -3.54 -9.38 7.34
N GLU A 62 -2.78 -10.35 7.84
CA GLU A 62 -2.91 -11.77 7.48
C GLU A 62 -4.31 -12.31 7.77
N LYS A 63 -4.84 -12.02 8.95
CA LYS A 63 -6.21 -12.42 9.31
C LYS A 63 -7.25 -11.83 8.36
N LYS A 64 -7.09 -10.58 7.95
CA LYS A 64 -8.00 -9.93 6.99
C LYS A 64 -7.88 -10.53 5.59
N LEU A 65 -6.68 -10.82 5.12
CA LEU A 65 -6.46 -11.51 3.84
C LEU A 65 -7.11 -12.91 3.84
N ASN A 66 -6.96 -13.66 4.93
CA ASN A 66 -7.58 -14.98 5.09
C ASN A 66 -9.12 -14.92 5.17
N GLN A 67 -9.68 -13.77 5.56
CA GLN A 67 -11.12 -13.50 5.51
C GLN A 67 -11.62 -13.09 4.12
N GLY A 68 -10.74 -12.98 3.12
CA GLY A 68 -11.08 -12.63 1.75
C GLY A 68 -11.15 -11.12 1.47
N PHE A 69 -10.67 -10.27 2.39
CA PHE A 69 -10.60 -8.83 2.16
C PHE A 69 -9.58 -8.50 1.08
N SER A 70 -9.95 -7.61 0.17
CA SER A 70 -9.05 -7.06 -0.83
C SER A 70 -8.04 -6.07 -0.23
N GLU A 71 -6.95 -5.80 -0.96
CA GLU A 71 -5.91 -4.83 -0.55
C GLU A 71 -6.52 -3.46 -0.19
N ASN A 72 -7.44 -2.95 -1.02
CA ASN A 72 -8.08 -1.65 -0.79
C ASN A 72 -8.96 -1.63 0.46
N GLU A 73 -9.69 -2.70 0.73
CA GLU A 73 -10.53 -2.81 1.94
C GLU A 73 -9.69 -2.86 3.20
N ILE A 74 -8.52 -3.48 3.15
CA ILE A 74 -7.57 -3.50 4.26
C ILE A 74 -7.02 -2.09 4.51
N TYR A 75 -6.64 -1.35 3.47
CA TYR A 75 -6.20 0.04 3.62
C TYR A 75 -7.31 0.93 4.20
N GLU A 76 -8.54 0.82 3.71
CA GLU A 76 -9.67 1.58 4.27
C GLU A 76 -9.93 1.24 5.75
N PHE A 77 -9.88 -0.05 6.11
CA PHE A 77 -10.00 -0.46 7.51
C PHE A 77 -8.92 0.16 8.39
N LEU A 78 -7.66 0.17 7.93
CA LEU A 78 -6.55 0.74 8.67
C LEU A 78 -6.61 2.26 8.75
N LYS A 79 -7.01 2.95 7.67
CA LYS A 79 -7.25 4.41 7.67
C LYS A 79 -8.34 4.81 8.66
N ASN A 80 -9.44 4.08 8.68
CA ASN A 80 -10.55 4.35 9.60
C ASN A 80 -10.16 4.16 11.06
N LYS A 81 -9.25 3.23 11.34
CA LYS A 81 -8.82 2.92 12.71
C LYS A 81 -7.68 3.80 13.20
N TYR A 82 -6.71 4.14 12.36
CA TYR A 82 -5.47 4.81 12.73
C TYR A 82 -5.28 6.17 12.06
N GLY A 83 -6.13 6.54 11.12
CA GLY A 83 -6.03 7.79 10.35
C GLY A 83 -5.32 7.62 8.99
N GLN A 84 -5.51 8.60 8.12
CA GLN A 84 -4.97 8.57 6.73
C GLN A 84 -3.43 8.55 6.67
N TRP A 85 -2.77 9.06 7.69
CA TRP A 85 -1.31 9.17 7.76
C TRP A 85 -0.58 7.84 8.00
N ILE A 86 -1.32 6.73 8.26
CA ILE A 86 -0.74 5.39 8.43
C ILE A 86 -0.20 4.83 7.11
N ILE A 87 -0.68 5.31 5.97
CA ILE A 87 -0.24 4.86 4.65
C ILE A 87 0.81 5.82 4.11
N TYR A 88 1.85 5.27 3.44
CA TYR A 88 2.89 6.08 2.81
C TYR A 88 2.41 6.79 1.55
N ASP A 89 1.51 6.16 0.78
CA ASP A 89 0.96 6.74 -0.44
C ASP A 89 0.01 7.90 -0.12
N PRO A 90 0.35 9.14 -0.48
CA PRO A 90 -0.54 10.27 -0.26
C PRO A 90 -1.72 10.17 -1.24
N GLU A 91 -2.92 10.08 -0.71
CA GLU A 91 -4.11 10.24 -1.54
C GLU A 91 -4.13 11.65 -2.14
N PHE A 92 -4.31 11.73 -3.47
CA PHE A 92 -4.59 12.97 -4.18
C PHE A 92 -5.99 13.49 -3.78
N ASN A 93 -6.06 14.12 -2.63
CA ASN A 93 -7.29 14.72 -2.12
C ASN A 93 -7.35 16.20 -2.55
N LYS A 94 -8.56 16.75 -2.74
CA LYS A 94 -8.77 18.17 -3.10
C LYS A 94 -8.02 19.15 -2.18
N LYS A 95 -7.80 18.78 -0.91
CA LYS A 95 -7.03 19.57 0.06
C LYS A 95 -5.52 19.56 -0.23
N THR A 96 -4.99 18.46 -0.75
CA THR A 96 -3.56 18.29 -1.05
C THR A 96 -3.21 18.93 -2.39
N PHE A 97 -4.19 19.07 -3.30
CA PHE A 97 -4.03 19.69 -4.62
C PHE A 97 -3.55 21.14 -4.53
N ILE A 98 -4.01 21.88 -3.54
CA ILE A 98 -3.58 23.28 -3.30
C ILE A 98 -2.07 23.35 -2.99
N LEU A 99 -1.54 22.39 -2.23
CA LEU A 99 -0.10 22.33 -1.91
C LEU A 99 0.78 22.11 -3.15
N TRP A 100 0.25 21.42 -4.16
CA TRP A 100 0.99 21.17 -5.41
C TRP A 100 0.91 22.34 -6.37
N ILE A 101 -0.21 23.08 -6.39
CA ILE A 101 -0.39 24.24 -7.27
C ILE A 101 0.34 25.49 -6.73
N LEU A 102 0.42 25.65 -5.40
CA LEU A 102 1.00 26.83 -4.77
C LEU A 102 2.42 27.15 -5.25
N PRO A 103 3.38 26.20 -5.29
CA PRO A 103 4.73 26.49 -5.78
C PRO A 103 4.77 26.88 -7.27
N ILE A 104 3.91 26.27 -8.09
CA ILE A 104 3.83 26.59 -9.52
C ILE A 104 3.31 28.02 -9.71
N LEU A 105 2.29 28.41 -8.97
CA LEU A 105 1.69 29.75 -9.01
C LEU A 105 2.68 30.81 -8.55
N LEU A 106 3.43 30.55 -7.47
CA LEU A 106 4.49 31.45 -6.98
C LEU A 106 5.63 31.60 -8.01
N PHE A 107 6.00 30.51 -8.66
CA PHE A 107 7.02 30.54 -9.70
C PHE A 107 6.59 31.37 -10.92
N LEU A 108 5.35 31.23 -11.36
CA LEU A 108 4.77 32.01 -12.46
C LEU A 108 4.66 33.49 -12.10
N LEU A 109 4.18 33.82 -10.90
CA LEU A 109 4.09 35.23 -10.43
C LEU A 109 5.49 35.86 -10.32
N GLY A 110 6.46 35.17 -9.74
CA GLY A 110 7.84 35.63 -9.66
C GLY A 110 8.47 35.87 -11.03
N GLY A 111 8.25 34.93 -11.96
CA GLY A 111 8.72 35.08 -13.35
C GLY A 111 8.12 36.30 -14.07
N VAL A 112 6.81 36.52 -13.90
CA VAL A 112 6.14 37.69 -14.49
C VAL A 112 6.69 39.03 -13.90
N ILE A 113 6.91 39.07 -12.58
CA ILE A 113 7.44 40.26 -11.92
C ILE A 113 8.87 40.57 -12.44
N ILE A 114 9.73 39.57 -12.52
CA ILE A 114 11.09 39.70 -13.02
C ILE A 114 11.09 40.15 -14.49
N TYR A 115 10.26 39.52 -15.31
CA TYR A 115 10.15 39.86 -16.73
C TYR A 115 9.68 41.31 -16.94
N ARG A 116 8.68 41.78 -16.18
CA ARG A 116 8.21 43.16 -16.23
C ARG A 116 9.29 44.13 -15.78
N LYS A 117 10.05 43.83 -14.72
CA LYS A 117 11.10 44.69 -14.20
C LYS A 117 12.25 44.85 -15.20
N LEU A 118 12.64 43.76 -15.89
CA LEU A 118 13.70 43.81 -16.90
C LEU A 118 13.27 44.58 -18.16
N ASN A 119 11.99 44.51 -18.56
CA ASN A 119 11.49 45.26 -19.71
C ASN A 119 11.26 46.75 -19.43
N VAL A 120 11.03 47.18 -18.19
CA VAL A 120 10.85 48.57 -17.80
C VAL A 120 12.20 49.31 -17.70
N GLN A 121 13.32 48.60 -17.56
CA GLN A 121 14.66 49.20 -17.50
C GLN A 121 15.34 49.37 -18.87
N LYS A 122 14.64 48.99 -19.97
CA LYS A 122 15.13 49.15 -21.34
C LYS A 122 14.39 50.30 -22.03
#